data_d01c97033b6ad708b38caaf8090730f7
#
_entry.id   d01c97033b6ad708b38caaf8090730f7
#
_cell.length_a   1.000
_cell.length_b   1.000
_cell.length_c   1.000
_cell.angle_alpha   90.00
_cell.angle_beta   90.00
_cell.angle_gamma   90.00
#
_symmetry.space_group_name_H-M   'P 1'
#
loop_
_entity.id
_entity.type
_entity.pdbx_description
1 polymer ?
#
loop_
_entity_poly.entity_id
_entity_poly.type
_entity_poly.pdbx_seq_one_letter_code
_entity_poly.pdbx_strand_id
1 'polypeptide(L)'
;ANGYDTFVRINGLKYDNDNNLWMTNSGKDKTEGVLNPIKILKSDGKWISLRYPEIAGLNNLERTMFDKRGNFWVISSWIADYGVFCLDTKGTLEDSSDDKHKFIKNFTNQDGTILSHNGIYCITEDKNGAIWIGTGQGPIILNNPSNFFEDDFYCTQIKVPRDDGTNLADFLLAN
;
A
#
# COMPACT_ATOMS: atom_id res chain seq x y z
N ALA A 1 -13.85 -28.12 -5.86
CA ALA A 1 -14.18 -27.07 -4.94
C ALA A 1 -13.56 -27.44 -3.60
N ASN A 2 -12.48 -26.83 -3.29
CA ASN A 2 -11.74 -27.10 -2.07
C ASN A 2 -12.44 -26.40 -0.93
N GLY A 3 -12.62 -27.11 0.21
CA GLY A 3 -13.31 -26.63 1.37
C GLY A 3 -12.72 -25.32 1.85
N TYR A 4 -13.48 -24.27 1.64
CA TYR A 4 -13.10 -22.93 2.06
C TYR A 4 -13.38 -22.79 3.54
N ASP A 5 -12.31 -22.61 4.27
CA ASP A 5 -12.48 -22.17 5.63
C ASP A 5 -12.73 -20.64 5.67
N THR A 6 -13.49 -20.25 6.59
CA THR A 6 -14.33 -19.09 6.83
C THR A 6 -13.71 -17.69 6.78
N PHE A 7 -12.54 -17.49 6.17
CA PHE A 7 -11.85 -16.19 6.20
C PHE A 7 -11.37 -15.68 4.83
N VAL A 8 -12.19 -15.85 3.81
CA VAL A 8 -12.00 -15.09 2.57
C VAL A 8 -12.65 -13.72 2.77
N ARG A 9 -11.84 -12.68 2.88
CA ARG A 9 -12.30 -11.29 2.98
C ARG A 9 -11.79 -10.54 1.76
N ILE A 10 -12.72 -10.15 0.91
CA ILE A 10 -12.41 -9.22 -0.17
C ILE A 10 -12.61 -7.80 0.37
N ASN A 11 -11.53 -7.08 0.60
CA ASN A 11 -11.55 -5.77 1.22
C ASN A 11 -11.24 -4.64 0.23
N GLY A 12 -10.53 -4.92 -0.85
CA GLY A 12 -10.23 -3.97 -1.90
C GLY A 12 -10.66 -4.47 -3.27
N LEU A 13 -11.28 -3.61 -4.06
CA LEU A 13 -11.65 -3.85 -5.45
C LEU A 13 -11.24 -2.66 -6.30
N LYS A 14 -10.53 -2.90 -7.38
CA LYS A 14 -10.12 -1.84 -8.32
C LYS A 14 -9.94 -2.40 -9.73
N TYR A 15 -10.40 -1.67 -10.72
CA TYR A 15 -10.08 -1.94 -12.12
C TYR A 15 -8.75 -1.27 -12.49
N ASP A 16 -7.93 -1.98 -13.27
CA ASP A 16 -6.79 -1.38 -13.97
C ASP A 16 -7.24 -0.77 -15.31
N ASN A 17 -6.28 -0.22 -16.06
CA ASN A 17 -6.56 0.42 -17.34
C ASN A 17 -6.94 -0.58 -18.45
N ASP A 18 -6.65 -1.86 -18.27
CA ASP A 18 -6.97 -2.95 -19.21
C ASP A 18 -8.29 -3.66 -18.87
N ASN A 19 -9.08 -3.06 -17.94
CA ASN A 19 -10.33 -3.61 -17.42
C ASN A 19 -10.18 -4.96 -16.70
N ASN A 20 -9.02 -5.24 -16.13
CA ASN A 20 -8.89 -6.37 -15.21
C ASN A 20 -9.34 -5.93 -13.81
N LEU A 21 -10.12 -6.76 -13.13
CA LEU A 21 -10.58 -6.50 -11.78
C LEU A 21 -9.60 -7.08 -10.76
N TRP A 22 -8.92 -6.22 -10.05
CA TRP A 22 -8.02 -6.58 -8.97
C TRP A 22 -8.76 -6.61 -7.64
N MET A 23 -8.45 -7.63 -6.85
CA MET A 23 -9.05 -7.86 -5.54
C MET A 23 -7.98 -8.16 -4.51
N THR A 24 -8.12 -7.58 -3.33
CA THR A 24 -7.33 -8.00 -2.17
C THR A 24 -8.12 -8.99 -1.34
N ASN A 25 -7.47 -10.10 -1.01
CA ASN A 25 -8.02 -11.18 -0.22
C ASN A 25 -7.21 -11.32 1.08
N SER A 26 -7.82 -10.94 2.18
CA SER A 26 -7.20 -10.97 3.50
C SER A 26 -7.53 -12.27 4.24
N GLY A 27 -6.60 -12.75 5.03
CA GLY A 27 -6.79 -13.88 5.92
C GLY A 27 -5.82 -15.02 5.70
N LYS A 28 -5.91 -16.00 6.57
CA LYS A 28 -5.10 -17.23 6.54
C LYS A 28 -5.96 -18.42 6.22
N ASP A 29 -5.48 -19.29 5.35
CA ASP A 29 -5.99 -20.64 5.24
C ASP A 29 -5.55 -21.43 6.47
N LYS A 30 -6.47 -22.20 7.06
CA LYS A 30 -6.16 -23.05 8.21
C LYS A 30 -5.30 -24.26 7.84
N THR A 31 -5.36 -24.71 6.59
CA THR A 31 -4.66 -25.90 6.13
C THR A 31 -3.29 -25.59 5.52
N GLU A 32 -3.17 -24.51 4.77
CA GLU A 32 -1.94 -24.13 4.07
C GLU A 32 -1.25 -22.89 4.63
N GLY A 33 -1.87 -22.22 5.58
CA GLY A 33 -1.29 -21.08 6.31
C GLY A 33 -1.18 -19.78 5.54
N VAL A 34 -1.40 -19.75 4.22
CA VAL A 34 -1.21 -18.56 3.39
C VAL A 34 -2.15 -18.56 2.19
N LEU A 35 -3.01 -17.55 2.12
CA LEU A 35 -3.78 -17.25 0.91
C LEU A 35 -2.95 -16.41 -0.07
N ASN A 36 -3.29 -16.51 -1.35
CA ASN A 36 -2.81 -15.57 -2.35
C ASN A 36 -3.51 -14.22 -2.11
N PRO A 37 -2.80 -13.17 -1.65
CA PRO A 37 -3.42 -11.94 -1.18
C PRO A 37 -4.02 -11.10 -2.30
N ILE A 38 -3.58 -11.29 -3.55
CA ILE A 38 -4.09 -10.57 -4.71
C ILE A 38 -4.70 -11.56 -5.70
N LYS A 39 -5.94 -11.28 -6.10
CA LYS A 39 -6.66 -12.00 -7.14
C LYS A 39 -7.02 -11.04 -8.26
N ILE A 40 -6.90 -11.48 -9.49
CA ILE A 40 -7.20 -10.68 -10.66
C ILE A 40 -8.15 -11.47 -11.56
N LEU A 41 -9.30 -10.89 -11.84
CA LEU A 41 -10.16 -11.36 -12.94
C LEU A 41 -9.82 -10.53 -14.17
N LYS A 42 -9.20 -11.16 -15.14
CA LYS A 42 -8.85 -10.51 -16.41
C LYS A 42 -10.08 -10.20 -17.23
N SER A 43 -9.96 -9.20 -18.09
CA SER A 43 -11.02 -8.83 -19.03
C SER A 43 -11.40 -9.95 -20.01
N ASP A 44 -10.53 -10.94 -20.22
CA ASP A 44 -10.82 -12.16 -21.00
C ASP A 44 -11.50 -13.28 -20.20
N GLY A 45 -11.81 -13.03 -18.92
CA GLY A 45 -12.48 -13.96 -18.02
C GLY A 45 -11.54 -14.94 -17.28
N LYS A 46 -10.24 -14.86 -17.49
CA LYS A 46 -9.27 -15.71 -16.78
C LYS A 46 -8.95 -15.16 -15.40
N TRP A 47 -8.64 -16.06 -14.48
CA TRP A 47 -8.22 -15.72 -13.13
C TRP A 47 -6.71 -15.87 -12.96
N ILE A 48 -6.10 -14.86 -12.32
CA ILE A 48 -4.72 -14.88 -11.86
C ILE A 48 -4.70 -14.73 -10.35
N SER A 49 -3.69 -15.33 -9.71
CA SER A 49 -3.46 -15.24 -8.27
C SER A 49 -2.01 -14.88 -8.04
N LEU A 50 -1.77 -13.72 -7.42
CA LEU A 50 -0.43 -13.28 -7.08
C LEU A 50 -0.18 -13.46 -5.59
N ARG A 51 1.06 -13.86 -5.26
CA ARG A 51 1.49 -14.11 -3.89
C ARG A 51 2.82 -13.42 -3.63
N TYR A 52 2.77 -12.48 -2.70
CA TYR A 52 3.96 -11.81 -2.19
C TYR A 52 4.08 -12.11 -0.70
N PRO A 53 5.21 -12.68 -0.22
CA PRO A 53 5.38 -13.14 1.16
C PRO A 53 5.10 -12.05 2.20
N GLU A 54 5.41 -10.80 1.88
CA GLU A 54 5.29 -9.65 2.78
C GLU A 54 3.85 -9.34 3.18
N ILE A 55 2.90 -9.64 2.31
CA ILE A 55 1.48 -9.39 2.55
C ILE A 55 0.66 -10.66 2.67
N ALA A 56 1.29 -11.82 2.42
CA ALA A 56 0.61 -13.09 2.54
C ALA A 56 0.22 -13.38 4.00
N GLY A 57 -1.07 -13.57 4.23
CA GLY A 57 -1.63 -13.83 5.57
C GLY A 57 -1.86 -12.59 6.44
N LEU A 58 -1.72 -11.37 5.91
CA LEU A 58 -2.15 -10.17 6.60
C LEU A 58 -3.68 -10.12 6.71
N ASN A 59 -4.18 -9.59 7.84
CA ASN A 59 -5.61 -9.70 8.17
C ASN A 59 -6.48 -8.65 7.51
N ASN A 60 -5.94 -7.55 7.02
CA ASN A 60 -6.74 -6.44 6.53
C ASN A 60 -6.03 -5.65 5.42
N LEU A 61 -6.05 -6.22 4.21
CA LEU A 61 -5.53 -5.59 3.00
C LEU A 61 -6.67 -4.82 2.32
N GLU A 62 -6.70 -3.52 2.49
CA GLU A 62 -7.78 -2.67 1.99
C GLU A 62 -7.27 -1.39 1.33
N ARG A 63 -8.18 -0.53 0.86
CA ARG A 63 -7.87 0.77 0.27
C ARG A 63 -6.84 0.70 -0.85
N THR A 64 -7.25 0.01 -1.89
CA THR A 64 -6.44 -0.19 -3.07
C THR A 64 -6.56 0.95 -4.06
N MET A 65 -5.47 1.27 -4.75
CA MET A 65 -5.47 2.19 -5.88
C MET A 65 -4.42 1.79 -6.92
N PHE A 66 -4.59 2.25 -8.15
CA PHE A 66 -3.52 2.36 -9.12
C PHE A 66 -3.03 3.79 -9.19
N ASP A 67 -1.73 3.98 -9.25
CA ASP A 67 -1.16 5.27 -9.59
C ASP A 67 -1.13 5.47 -11.12
N LYS A 68 -0.77 6.66 -11.57
CA LYS A 68 -0.68 6.99 -13.01
C LYS A 68 0.40 6.19 -13.76
N ARG A 69 1.32 5.55 -13.05
CA ARG A 69 2.36 4.68 -13.61
C ARG A 69 1.89 3.24 -13.77
N GLY A 70 0.69 2.92 -13.24
CA GLY A 70 0.13 1.57 -13.23
C GLY A 70 0.54 0.73 -12.02
N ASN A 71 1.25 1.28 -11.04
CA ASN A 71 1.59 0.56 -9.82
C ASN A 71 0.34 0.34 -8.97
N PHE A 72 0.21 -0.85 -8.43
CA PHE A 72 -0.88 -1.23 -7.52
C PHE A 72 -0.49 -1.00 -6.07
N TRP A 73 -1.24 -0.16 -5.37
CA TRP A 73 -1.02 0.20 -3.98
C TRP A 73 -2.09 -0.41 -3.08
N VAL A 74 -1.67 -0.94 -1.93
CA VAL A 74 -2.56 -1.56 -0.94
C VAL A 74 -2.16 -1.11 0.46
N ILE A 75 -3.14 -0.75 1.27
CA ILE A 75 -2.93 -0.51 2.71
C ILE A 75 -3.25 -1.79 3.49
N SER A 76 -2.37 -2.14 4.43
CA SER A 76 -2.71 -2.98 5.57
C SER A 76 -3.08 -2.10 6.76
N SER A 77 -4.32 -2.20 7.22
CA SER A 77 -4.86 -1.34 8.30
C SER A 77 -5.00 -2.04 9.65
N TRP A 78 -4.54 -3.26 9.79
CA TRP A 78 -4.61 -4.01 11.03
C TRP A 78 -3.53 -3.60 12.03
N ILE A 79 -3.92 -3.41 13.31
CA ILE A 79 -3.06 -2.88 14.39
C ILE A 79 -1.65 -3.52 14.48
N ALA A 80 -1.54 -4.82 14.29
CA ALA A 80 -0.25 -5.52 14.35
C ALA A 80 0.57 -5.44 13.05
N ASP A 81 -0.07 -5.04 11.95
CA ASP A 81 0.47 -5.19 10.61
C ASP A 81 0.21 -3.96 9.72
N TYR A 82 0.20 -2.76 10.32
CA TYR A 82 0.10 -1.53 9.55
C TYR A 82 1.22 -1.44 8.50
N GLY A 83 0.85 -1.04 7.31
CA GLY A 83 1.85 -0.85 6.26
C GLY A 83 1.23 -0.48 4.92
N VAL A 84 2.09 -0.14 4.00
CA VAL A 84 1.76 0.13 2.61
C VAL A 84 2.54 -0.83 1.73
N PHE A 85 1.82 -1.52 0.88
CA PHE A 85 2.38 -2.37 -0.17
C PHE A 85 2.25 -1.68 -1.51
N CYS A 86 3.31 -1.77 -2.31
CA CYS A 86 3.31 -1.33 -3.69
C CYS A 86 3.82 -2.45 -4.59
N LEU A 87 3.17 -2.62 -5.73
CA LEU A 87 3.51 -3.61 -6.76
C LEU A 87 3.57 -2.94 -8.12
N ASP A 88 4.68 -3.15 -8.81
CA ASP A 88 4.89 -2.84 -10.22
C ASP A 88 5.10 -4.16 -10.97
N THR A 89 4.11 -4.59 -11.75
CA THR A 89 4.12 -5.84 -12.52
C THR A 89 4.89 -5.75 -13.84
N LYS A 90 5.53 -4.63 -14.11
CA LYS A 90 6.21 -4.37 -15.40
C LYS A 90 5.33 -4.57 -16.64
N GLY A 91 4.01 -4.51 -16.45
CA GLY A 91 3.02 -4.71 -17.51
C GLY A 91 2.73 -6.17 -17.83
N THR A 92 3.23 -7.13 -17.05
CA THR A 92 2.95 -8.56 -17.20
C THR A 92 2.22 -9.09 -15.97
N LEU A 93 1.13 -9.85 -16.19
CA LEU A 93 0.36 -10.44 -15.08
C LEU A 93 0.64 -11.92 -14.90
N GLU A 94 1.10 -12.59 -15.94
CA GLU A 94 1.37 -14.02 -15.98
C GLU A 94 2.79 -14.38 -15.54
N ASP A 95 3.71 -13.42 -15.58
CA ASP A 95 5.09 -13.60 -15.14
C ASP A 95 5.42 -12.64 -14.02
N SER A 96 5.59 -13.16 -12.83
CA SER A 96 5.94 -12.37 -11.64
C SER A 96 7.45 -12.33 -11.35
N SER A 97 8.27 -12.85 -12.25
CA SER A 97 9.72 -12.96 -12.02
C SER A 97 10.45 -11.61 -12.09
N ASP A 98 9.88 -10.63 -12.80
CA ASP A 98 10.40 -9.27 -12.96
C ASP A 98 9.63 -8.21 -12.14
N ASP A 99 8.62 -8.64 -11.38
CA ASP A 99 7.84 -7.76 -10.53
C ASP A 99 8.73 -7.02 -9.52
N LYS A 100 8.47 -5.74 -9.36
CA LYS A 100 8.98 -4.99 -8.22
C LYS A 100 7.89 -4.84 -7.18
N HIS A 101 8.17 -5.27 -5.97
CA HIS A 101 7.23 -5.13 -4.86
C HIS A 101 7.95 -4.79 -3.57
N LYS A 102 7.28 -4.04 -2.69
CA LYS A 102 7.80 -3.67 -1.38
C LYS A 102 6.66 -3.41 -0.41
N PHE A 103 6.84 -3.84 0.83
CA PHE A 103 5.94 -3.55 1.93
C PHE A 103 6.68 -2.74 3.00
N ILE A 104 6.20 -1.54 3.30
CA ILE A 104 6.79 -0.64 4.28
C ILE A 104 5.84 -0.49 5.47
N LYS A 105 6.33 -0.81 6.67
CA LYS A 105 5.64 -0.62 7.94
C LYS A 105 6.00 0.70 8.61
N ASN A 106 7.26 1.09 8.55
CA ASN A 106 7.77 2.30 9.17
C ASN A 106 8.31 3.24 8.12
N PHE A 107 7.86 4.48 8.15
CA PHE A 107 8.32 5.52 7.26
C PHE A 107 9.40 6.36 7.93
N THR A 108 10.45 6.68 7.20
CA THR A 108 11.45 7.68 7.62
C THR A 108 11.09 8.99 6.92
N ASN A 109 11.05 10.08 7.65
CA ASN A 109 10.76 11.38 7.07
C ASN A 109 12.01 12.08 6.51
N GLN A 110 11.83 13.26 5.91
CA GLN A 110 12.88 14.07 5.32
C GLN A 110 14.00 14.51 6.31
N ASP A 111 13.76 14.41 7.60
CA ASP A 111 14.73 14.75 8.66
C ASP A 111 15.45 13.49 9.20
N GLY A 112 15.21 12.32 8.59
CA GLY A 112 15.76 11.05 9.03
C GLY A 112 15.06 10.45 10.25
N THR A 113 13.91 10.99 10.66
CA THR A 113 13.15 10.49 11.80
C THR A 113 12.21 9.37 11.37
N ILE A 114 12.27 8.23 12.08
CA ILE A 114 11.31 7.14 11.89
C ILE A 114 9.97 7.53 12.52
N LEU A 115 8.91 7.48 11.73
CA LEU A 115 7.58 7.85 12.17
C LEU A 115 6.94 6.71 12.96
N SER A 116 6.63 6.97 14.22
CA SER A 116 5.86 6.07 15.06
C SER A 116 4.37 6.33 14.86
N HIS A 117 3.78 5.77 13.81
CA HIS A 117 2.34 5.91 13.55
C HIS A 117 1.56 4.73 14.14
N ASN A 118 0.33 5.01 14.60
CA ASN A 118 -0.62 4.01 15.14
C ASN A 118 -1.71 3.63 14.14
N GLY A 119 -1.48 3.85 12.87
CA GLY A 119 -2.39 3.45 11.80
C GLY A 119 -2.08 4.11 10.48
N ILE A 120 -2.53 3.43 9.42
CA ILE A 120 -2.56 3.96 8.06
C ILE A 120 -4.01 3.85 7.60
N TYR A 121 -4.61 4.97 7.18
CA TYR A 121 -6.06 5.07 7.02
C TYR A 121 -6.52 5.33 5.59
N CYS A 122 -5.71 6.00 4.79
CA CYS A 122 -6.06 6.32 3.40
C CYS A 122 -4.82 6.53 2.54
N ILE A 123 -5.01 6.39 1.24
CA ILE A 123 -3.99 6.62 0.22
C ILE A 123 -4.65 7.24 -1.00
N THR A 124 -3.98 8.19 -1.63
CA THR A 124 -4.42 8.80 -2.89
C THR A 124 -3.24 9.37 -3.65
N GLU A 125 -3.37 9.47 -4.97
CA GLU A 125 -2.43 10.18 -5.82
C GLU A 125 -2.96 11.57 -6.15
N ASP A 126 -2.10 12.58 -6.09
CA ASP A 126 -2.45 13.93 -6.48
C ASP A 126 -2.27 14.16 -8.01
N LYS A 127 -2.64 15.36 -8.47
CA LYS A 127 -2.51 15.73 -9.89
C LYS A 127 -1.08 15.73 -10.41
N ASN A 128 -0.09 15.89 -9.52
CA ASN A 128 1.34 15.93 -9.85
C ASN A 128 1.99 14.54 -9.79
N GLY A 129 1.25 13.50 -9.36
CA GLY A 129 1.71 12.13 -9.24
C GLY A 129 2.41 11.82 -7.92
N ALA A 130 2.31 12.69 -6.91
CA ALA A 130 2.74 12.38 -5.58
C ALA A 130 1.68 11.54 -4.84
N ILE A 131 2.12 10.56 -4.05
CA ILE A 131 1.23 9.70 -3.26
C ILE A 131 1.10 10.29 -1.86
N TRP A 132 -0.13 10.53 -1.44
CA TRP A 132 -0.48 10.98 -0.12
C TRP A 132 -1.02 9.84 0.71
N ILE A 133 -0.51 9.68 1.92
CA ILE A 133 -0.90 8.62 2.85
C ILE A 133 -1.32 9.27 4.16
N GLY A 134 -2.56 9.00 4.58
CA GLY A 134 -3.07 9.44 5.87
C GLY A 134 -2.68 8.47 6.97
N THR A 135 -1.98 8.96 7.98
CA THR A 135 -1.52 8.18 9.14
C THR A 135 -2.09 8.73 10.44
N GLY A 136 -1.94 7.99 11.54
CA GLY A 136 -2.31 8.45 12.88
C GLY A 136 -1.51 9.66 13.37
N GLN A 137 -0.46 10.06 12.67
CA GLN A 137 0.35 11.25 12.96
C GLN A 137 0.28 12.31 11.84
N GLY A 138 -0.82 12.33 11.11
CA GLY A 138 -1.02 13.24 10.01
C GLY A 138 -0.61 12.67 8.66
N PRO A 139 -0.74 13.47 7.60
CA PRO A 139 -0.42 13.03 6.25
C PRO A 139 1.08 12.98 6.00
N ILE A 140 1.50 11.97 5.26
CA ILE A 140 2.83 11.88 4.67
C ILE A 140 2.73 11.87 3.15
N ILE A 141 3.76 12.35 2.49
CA ILE A 141 3.80 12.51 1.04
C ILE A 141 4.99 11.76 0.47
N LEU A 142 4.75 10.95 -0.53
CA LEU A 142 5.77 10.34 -1.37
C LEU A 142 5.88 11.19 -2.64
N ASN A 143 6.78 12.19 -2.63
CA ASN A 143 6.94 13.12 -3.75
C ASN A 143 7.43 12.44 -5.03
N ASN A 144 8.25 11.41 -4.88
CA ASN A 144 8.67 10.55 -5.98
C ASN A 144 8.35 9.08 -5.65
N PRO A 145 7.14 8.60 -5.98
CA PRO A 145 6.73 7.23 -5.67
C PRO A 145 7.60 6.14 -6.30
N SER A 146 8.33 6.45 -7.38
CA SER A 146 9.26 5.48 -7.99
C SER A 146 10.39 5.08 -7.05
N ASN A 147 10.77 5.95 -6.11
CA ASN A 147 11.79 5.66 -5.11
C ASN A 147 11.28 4.76 -3.99
N PHE A 148 9.98 4.44 -3.95
CA PHE A 148 9.41 3.57 -2.91
C PHE A 148 10.11 2.21 -2.83
N PHE A 149 10.62 1.72 -3.95
CA PHE A 149 11.32 0.43 -4.04
C PHE A 149 12.79 0.50 -3.59
N GLU A 150 13.37 1.70 -3.45
CA GLU A 150 14.76 1.88 -3.06
C GLU A 150 14.96 1.76 -1.53
N ASP A 151 16.17 1.43 -1.09
CA ASP A 151 16.45 1.23 0.32
C ASP A 151 16.57 2.53 1.11
N ASP A 152 16.99 3.61 0.46
CA ASP A 152 17.13 4.96 1.01
C ASP A 152 15.85 5.81 0.89
N PHE A 153 14.73 5.16 0.61
CA PHE A 153 13.44 5.81 0.47
C PHE A 153 13.02 6.56 1.75
N TYR A 154 12.55 7.78 1.57
CA TYR A 154 11.95 8.58 2.64
C TYR A 154 10.66 9.27 2.19
N CYS A 155 9.82 9.63 3.14
CA CYS A 155 8.61 10.41 2.93
C CYS A 155 8.79 11.85 3.40
N THR A 156 7.87 12.73 3.01
CA THR A 156 7.80 14.10 3.50
C THR A 156 6.61 14.22 4.47
N GLN A 157 6.88 14.68 5.69
CA GLN A 157 5.84 15.20 6.59
C GLN A 157 5.65 16.69 6.34
N ILE A 158 4.38 17.14 6.36
CA ILE A 158 4.05 18.54 6.19
C ILE A 158 4.46 19.31 7.44
N LYS A 159 5.24 20.37 7.26
CA LYS A 159 5.57 21.33 8.31
C LYS A 159 4.76 22.62 8.12
N VAL A 160 4.20 23.12 9.19
CA VAL A 160 3.44 24.38 9.23
C VAL A 160 4.26 25.41 9.98
N PRO A 161 4.62 26.53 9.36
CA PRO A 161 5.32 27.62 10.06
C PRO A 161 4.51 28.11 11.26
N ARG A 162 5.18 28.40 12.36
CA ARG A 162 4.57 29.07 13.51
C ARG A 162 4.35 30.56 13.19
N ASP A 163 3.20 31.07 13.55
CA ASP A 163 2.87 32.50 13.44
C ASP A 163 3.20 33.25 14.74
N ASP A 164 4.40 33.00 15.28
CA ASP A 164 4.88 33.58 16.55
C ASP A 164 6.19 34.40 16.39
N GLY A 165 6.63 34.62 15.14
CA GLY A 165 7.84 35.36 14.81
C GLY A 165 9.16 34.58 15.06
N THR A 166 9.10 33.31 15.43
CA THR A 166 10.30 32.50 15.72
C THR A 166 10.96 31.89 14.49
N ASN A 167 10.32 31.97 13.33
CA ASN A 167 10.71 31.22 12.09
C ASN A 167 10.80 29.68 12.27
N LEU A 168 10.18 29.15 13.32
CA LEU A 168 10.07 27.72 13.54
C LEU A 168 8.84 27.13 12.82
N ALA A 169 8.85 25.84 12.57
CA ALA A 169 7.73 25.12 11.98
C ALA A 169 7.47 23.82 12.75
N ASP A 170 6.20 23.52 12.95
CA ASP A 170 5.77 22.26 13.55
C ASP A 170 5.26 21.29 12.47
N PHE A 171 5.35 20.00 12.73
CA PHE A 171 4.69 19.02 11.88
C PHE A 171 3.18 19.16 12.00
N LEU A 172 2.48 19.13 10.86
CA LEU A 172 1.03 19.16 10.83
C LEU A 172 0.49 17.98 11.64
N LEU A 173 -0.37 18.26 12.63
CA LEU A 173 -0.97 17.30 13.57
C LEU A 173 0.03 16.56 14.48
N ALA A 174 1.26 17.04 14.64
CA ALA A 174 2.09 16.60 15.76
C ALA A 174 1.52 17.21 17.05
N ASN A 175 1.00 16.36 17.94
CA ASN A 175 0.60 16.76 19.30
C ASN A 175 1.76 16.57 20.26
#